data_f1e79d84512348465ba8a5d2c702c2ed
#
_entry.id   f1e79d84512348465ba8a5d2c702c2ed
#
_cell.length_a   1.000
_cell.length_b   1.000
_cell.length_c   1.000
_cell.angle_alpha   90.00
_cell.angle_beta   90.00
_cell.angle_gamma   90.00
#
_symmetry.space_group_name_H-M   'P 1'
#
loop_
_entity.id
_entity.type
_entity.pdbx_description
1 polymer ?
#
loop_
_entity_poly.entity_id
_entity_poly.type
_entity_poly.pdbx_seq_one_letter_code
_entity_poly.pdbx_strand_id
1 'polypeptide(L)' 'IREVAGKSPADQITDAKVLFDAGTINQEEFARLKAKALA' A
#
# COMPACT_ATOMS: atom_id res chain seq x y z
N ILE A 1 -9.72 12.32 17.63
CA ILE A 1 -8.81 12.52 16.76
C ILE A 1 -8.24 11.35 16.21
N ARG A 2 -7.84 11.33 15.09
CA ARG A 2 -7.41 10.31 14.51
C ARG A 2 -6.05 10.46 14.14
N GLU A 3 -5.38 9.60 14.05
CA GLU A 3 -4.11 9.58 13.80
C GLU A 3 -3.84 8.86 12.62
N VAL A 4 -3.35 9.32 11.67
CA VAL A 4 -3.10 8.65 10.48
C VAL A 4 -1.66 8.41 10.26
N ALA A 5 -0.89 9.07 10.99
CA ALA A 5 0.51 8.85 10.83
C ALA A 5 0.81 7.53 11.44
N GLY A 6 1.58 6.77 11.14
CA GLY A 6 1.87 5.54 11.80
C GLY A 6 1.16 4.34 11.24
N LYS A 7 0.74 4.45 10.00
CA LYS A 7 0.16 3.31 9.38
C LYS A 7 1.21 2.24 9.29
N SER A 8 0.91 1.04 9.66
CA SER A 8 1.89 -0.02 9.66
C SER A 8 2.18 -0.47 8.23
N PRO A 9 3.34 -1.09 8.00
CA PRO A 9 3.64 -1.61 6.66
C PRO A 9 2.58 -2.58 6.17
N ALA A 10 2.02 -3.37 7.06
CA ALA A 10 0.98 -4.31 6.68
C ALA A 10 -0.25 -3.57 6.17
N ASP A 11 -0.60 -2.48 6.82
CA ASP A 11 -1.73 -1.68 6.40
C ASP A 11 -1.48 -1.06 5.03
N GLN A 12 -0.25 -0.62 4.79
CA GLN A 12 0.09 -0.03 3.51
C GLN A 12 0.00 -1.07 2.41
N ILE A 13 0.43 -2.28 2.67
CA ILE A 13 0.36 -3.34 1.68
C ILE A 13 -1.09 -3.69 1.40
N THR A 14 -1.92 -3.70 2.43
CA THR A 14 -3.34 -3.98 2.25
C THR A 14 -3.98 -2.91 1.36
N ASP A 15 -3.64 -1.65 1.60
CA ASP A 15 -4.18 -0.57 0.79
C ASP A 15 -3.72 -0.71 -0.66
N ALA A 16 -2.45 -1.02 -0.85
CA ALA A 16 -1.92 -1.18 -2.18
C ALA A 16 -2.61 -2.33 -2.90
N LYS A 17 -2.91 -3.38 -2.17
CA LYS A 17 -3.58 -4.52 -2.76
C LYS A 17 -4.99 -4.16 -3.23
N VAL A 18 -5.68 -3.35 -2.45
CA VAL A 18 -7.00 -2.89 -2.82
C VAL A 18 -6.94 -2.08 -4.10
N LEU A 19 -5.96 -1.20 -4.21
CA LEU A 19 -5.79 -0.38 -5.39
C LEU A 19 -5.43 -1.24 -6.60
N PHE A 20 -4.60 -2.24 -6.40
CA PHE A 20 -4.20 -3.12 -7.46
C PHE A 20 -5.40 -3.94 -7.94
N ASP A 21 -6.19 -4.43 -7.01
CA ASP A 21 -7.36 -5.21 -7.32
C ASP A 21 -8.40 -4.38 -8.05
N ALA A 22 -8.50 -3.13 -7.72
CA ALA A 22 -9.42 -2.22 -8.37
C ALA A 22 -8.92 -1.75 -9.73
N GLY A 23 -7.67 -2.05 -10.05
CA GLY A 23 -7.11 -1.62 -11.32
C GLY A 23 -6.59 -0.21 -11.32
N THR A 24 -6.51 0.40 -10.15
CA THR A 24 -6.03 1.77 -10.04
C THR A 24 -4.52 1.83 -10.29
N ILE A 25 -3.80 0.81 -9.85
CA ILE A 25 -2.37 0.75 -10.07
C ILE A 25 -2.04 -0.56 -10.75
N ASN A 26 -0.90 -0.62 -11.42
CA ASN A 26 -0.51 -1.83 -12.12
C ASN A 26 0.45 -2.64 -11.25
N GLN A 27 0.88 -3.76 -11.78
CA GLN A 27 1.74 -4.66 -11.04
C GLN A 27 3.05 -4.03 -10.63
N GLU A 28 3.63 -3.24 -11.49
CA GLU A 28 4.86 -2.57 -11.19
C GLU A 28 4.69 -1.59 -10.04
N GLU A 29 3.62 -0.86 -10.08
CA GLU A 29 3.36 0.11 -9.03
C GLU A 29 3.06 -0.59 -7.72
N PHE A 30 2.36 -1.69 -7.77
CA PHE A 30 2.06 -2.46 -6.59
C PHE A 30 3.38 -2.96 -5.96
N ALA A 31 4.28 -3.46 -6.79
CA ALA A 31 5.56 -3.95 -6.31
C ALA A 31 6.36 -2.83 -5.65
N ARG A 32 6.31 -1.65 -6.22
CA ARG A 32 7.02 -0.51 -5.64
C ARG A 32 6.45 -0.12 -4.30
N LEU A 33 5.14 -0.07 -4.21
CA LEU A 33 4.49 0.28 -2.96
C LEU A 33 4.81 -0.76 -1.89
N LYS A 34 4.83 -2.01 -2.28
CA LYS A 34 5.14 -3.07 -1.35
C LYS A 34 6.57 -2.95 -0.85
N ALA A 35 7.50 -2.69 -1.76
CA ALA A 35 8.89 -2.55 -1.39
C ALA A 35 9.08 -1.36 -0.46
N LYS A 36 8.37 -0.28 -0.74
CA LYS A 36 8.47 0.89 0.08
C LYS A 36 7.92 0.64 1.47
N ALA A 37 6.85 -0.08 1.56
CA ALA A 37 6.25 -0.40 2.85
C ALA A 37 7.15 -1.29 3.69
N LEU A 38 7.92 -2.14 3.03
CA LEU A 38 8.78 -3.07 3.73
C LEU A 38 10.17 -2.50 3.98
N ALA A 39 10.49 -1.39 3.38
CA ALA A 39 11.84 -0.81 3.51
C ALA A 39 12.09 -0.09 4.85
#